data_3df52d99a74d7a4c0c96ba7b79c297ad
#
_entry.id   3df52d99a74d7a4c0c96ba7b79c297ad
#
_cell.length_a   1.000
_cell.length_b   1.000
_cell.length_c   1.000
_cell.angle_alpha   90.00
_cell.angle_beta   90.00
_cell.angle_gamma   90.00
#
_symmetry.space_group_name_H-M   'P 1'
#
loop_
_entity.id
_entity.type
_entity.pdbx_description
1 polymer ?
#
loop_
_entity_poly.entity_id
_entity_poly.type
_entity_poly.pdbx_seq_one_letter_code
_entity_poly.pdbx_strand_id
1 'polypeptide(L)'
;LSFKSEKMLLERLGCLGVNNVYSFSFKRLAHIIFNEVGGITHKNLSNTGKAIIVDKILQESKDELKVFSLSAKQSGFVDNIISMINEFKTYNVTVEDINEMKNVIDENSLLSDKIFDTSLIYEKYNSALGKDTFDPADTLDFLNEKF
;
A
#
# COMPACT_ATOMS: atom_id res chain seq x y z
N LEU A 1 -9.75 -6.33 -20.44
CA LEU A 1 -9.79 -7.64 -19.74
C LEU A 1 -11.21 -8.17 -19.60
N SER A 2 -12.23 -7.34 -19.31
CA SER A 2 -13.61 -7.80 -19.11
C SER A 2 -14.25 -8.39 -20.38
N PHE A 3 -14.12 -7.74 -21.53
CA PHE A 3 -14.72 -8.20 -22.79
C PHE A 3 -14.23 -9.60 -23.22
N LYS A 4 -12.92 -9.87 -23.07
CA LYS A 4 -12.34 -11.19 -23.39
C LYS A 4 -12.85 -12.28 -22.46
N SER A 5 -13.03 -11.96 -21.18
CA SER A 5 -13.55 -12.87 -20.17
C SER A 5 -15.04 -13.15 -20.36
N GLU A 6 -15.82 -12.14 -20.69
CA GLU A 6 -17.24 -12.27 -21.00
C GLU A 6 -17.45 -13.13 -22.26
N LYS A 7 -16.68 -12.88 -23.31
CA LYS A 7 -16.72 -13.68 -24.53
C LYS A 7 -16.39 -15.16 -24.26
N MET A 8 -15.34 -15.42 -23.46
CA MET A 8 -14.95 -16.78 -23.11
C MET A 8 -16.00 -17.51 -22.26
N LEU A 9 -16.71 -16.77 -21.39
CA LEU A 9 -17.83 -17.27 -20.59
C LEU A 9 -19.03 -17.65 -21.49
N LEU A 10 -19.42 -16.78 -22.42
CA LEU A 10 -20.50 -17.03 -23.38
C LEU A 10 -20.20 -18.24 -24.26
N GLU A 11 -18.95 -18.37 -24.75
CA GLU A 11 -18.50 -19.52 -25.54
C GLU A 11 -18.57 -20.84 -24.75
N ARG A 12 -18.21 -20.83 -23.46
CA ARG A 12 -18.27 -22.04 -22.60
C ARG A 12 -19.67 -22.43 -22.16
N LEU A 13 -20.55 -21.44 -21.94
CA LEU A 13 -21.94 -21.69 -21.54
C LEU A 13 -22.85 -22.04 -22.73
N GLY A 14 -22.37 -21.83 -23.97
CA GLY A 14 -23.18 -22.09 -25.18
C GLY A 14 -24.41 -21.20 -25.31
N CYS A 15 -24.44 -20.05 -24.62
CA CYS A 15 -25.56 -19.12 -24.57
C CYS A 15 -25.32 -17.89 -25.45
N LEU A 16 -26.40 -17.38 -26.06
CA LEU A 16 -26.37 -16.13 -26.86
C LEU A 16 -26.32 -14.85 -26.01
N GLY A 17 -26.51 -14.95 -24.70
CA GLY A 17 -26.44 -13.85 -23.75
C GLY A 17 -26.66 -14.32 -22.31
N VAL A 18 -26.11 -13.59 -21.34
CA VAL A 18 -26.27 -13.82 -19.91
C VAL A 18 -26.60 -12.50 -19.25
N ASN A 19 -27.77 -12.42 -18.61
CA ASN A 19 -28.26 -11.16 -18.03
C ASN A 19 -27.71 -10.82 -16.63
N ASN A 20 -27.14 -11.82 -15.89
CA ASN A 20 -26.77 -11.68 -14.48
C ASN A 20 -25.33 -12.13 -14.20
N VAL A 21 -24.46 -12.19 -15.19
CA VAL A 21 -23.04 -12.53 -15.01
C VAL A 21 -22.18 -11.35 -15.45
N TYR A 22 -21.38 -10.88 -14.52
CA TYR A 22 -20.48 -9.76 -14.75
C TYR A 22 -19.03 -10.18 -14.51
N SER A 23 -18.14 -9.80 -15.40
CA SER A 23 -16.69 -10.00 -15.23
C SER A 23 -16.06 -8.69 -14.77
N PHE A 24 -15.49 -8.70 -13.57
CA PHE A 24 -14.82 -7.53 -12.99
C PHE A 24 -13.34 -7.82 -12.73
N SER A 25 -12.51 -6.79 -12.83
CA SER A 25 -11.21 -6.80 -12.18
C SER A 25 -11.39 -6.65 -10.67
N PHE A 26 -10.44 -7.13 -9.86
CA PHE A 26 -10.49 -6.95 -8.40
C PHE A 26 -10.69 -5.48 -7.98
N LYS A 27 -10.05 -4.55 -8.66
CA LYS A 27 -10.21 -3.12 -8.42
C LYS A 27 -11.65 -2.63 -8.65
N ARG A 28 -12.32 -3.15 -9.68
CA ARG A 28 -13.72 -2.79 -9.97
C ARG A 28 -14.69 -3.46 -9.00
N LEU A 29 -14.41 -4.69 -8.61
CA LEU A 29 -15.16 -5.39 -7.57
C LEU A 29 -15.09 -4.64 -6.25
N ALA A 30 -13.89 -4.25 -5.81
CA ALA A 30 -13.68 -3.43 -4.62
C ALA A 30 -14.50 -2.13 -4.67
N HIS A 31 -14.49 -1.43 -5.81
CA HIS A 31 -15.24 -0.20 -5.98
C HIS A 31 -16.76 -0.41 -5.87
N ILE A 32 -17.28 -1.52 -6.42
CA ILE A 32 -18.71 -1.86 -6.32
C ILE A 32 -19.08 -2.14 -4.87
N ILE A 33 -18.30 -2.96 -4.18
CA ILE A 33 -18.50 -3.31 -2.77
C ILE A 33 -18.47 -2.05 -1.90
N PHE A 34 -17.49 -1.18 -2.08
CA PHE A 34 -17.39 0.09 -1.34
C PHE A 34 -18.56 1.02 -1.59
N ASN A 35 -19.14 1.02 -2.80
CA ASN A 35 -20.35 1.79 -3.09
C ASN A 35 -21.58 1.23 -2.37
N GLU A 36 -21.71 -0.09 -2.26
CA GLU A 36 -22.85 -0.74 -1.61
C GLU A 36 -22.77 -0.74 -0.09
N VAL A 37 -21.58 -0.95 0.47
CA VAL A 37 -21.35 -1.06 1.93
C VAL A 37 -21.06 0.30 2.57
N GLY A 38 -20.90 1.37 1.78
CA GLY A 38 -20.69 2.73 2.31
C GLY A 38 -19.25 3.04 2.70
N GLY A 39 -18.24 2.37 2.12
CA GLY A 39 -16.82 2.57 2.42
C GLY A 39 -16.13 3.73 1.69
N ILE A 40 -16.83 4.49 0.84
CA ILE A 40 -16.22 5.56 0.00
C ILE A 40 -16.05 6.90 0.74
N THR A 41 -16.36 6.98 2.01
CA THR A 41 -16.14 8.21 2.80
C THR A 41 -14.67 8.55 3.03
N HIS A 42 -13.76 7.60 2.78
CA HIS A 42 -12.33 7.81 2.96
C HIS A 42 -11.71 8.53 1.74
N LYS A 43 -10.95 9.57 2.01
CA LYS A 43 -10.21 10.30 0.97
C LYS A 43 -9.08 9.42 0.44
N ASN A 44 -9.14 9.09 -0.85
CA ASN A 44 -8.03 8.40 -1.52
C ASN A 44 -6.77 9.26 -1.50
N LEU A 45 -5.70 8.72 -0.98
CA LEU A 45 -4.41 9.38 -0.94
C LEU A 45 -3.75 9.35 -2.32
N SER A 46 -3.53 10.54 -2.90
CA SER A 46 -2.81 10.69 -4.17
C SER A 46 -1.30 10.46 -3.97
N ASN A 47 -0.57 10.17 -5.05
CA ASN A 47 0.90 10.09 -4.99
C ASN A 47 1.54 11.37 -4.46
N THR A 48 1.00 12.54 -4.81
CA THR A 48 1.45 13.82 -4.25
C THR A 48 1.18 13.89 -2.75
N GLY A 49 0.03 13.41 -2.28
CA GLY A 49 -0.27 13.32 -0.86
C GLY A 49 0.69 12.40 -0.11
N LYS A 50 1.02 11.24 -0.69
CA LYS A 50 2.05 10.33 -0.14
C LYS A 50 3.40 11.02 -0.04
N ALA A 51 3.81 11.74 -1.09
CA ALA A 51 5.09 12.45 -1.11
C ALA A 51 5.17 13.51 -0.01
N ILE A 52 4.11 14.27 0.23
CA ILE A 52 4.05 15.29 1.29
C ILE A 52 4.17 14.62 2.67
N ILE A 53 3.46 13.52 2.90
CA ILE A 53 3.51 12.79 4.18
C ILE A 53 4.92 12.23 4.41
N VAL A 54 5.51 11.57 3.42
CA VAL A 54 6.85 10.99 3.52
C VAL A 54 7.92 12.07 3.73
N ASP A 55 7.86 13.17 2.98
CA ASP A 55 8.79 14.29 3.15
C ASP A 55 8.70 14.87 4.56
N LYS A 56 7.49 15.08 5.06
CA LYS A 56 7.27 15.55 6.44
C LYS A 56 7.87 14.59 7.48
N ILE A 57 7.63 13.27 7.33
CA ILE A 57 8.18 12.25 8.23
C ILE A 57 9.71 12.29 8.22
N LEU A 58 10.33 12.38 7.03
CA LEU A 58 11.79 12.45 6.90
C LEU A 58 12.36 13.69 7.57
N GLN A 59 11.69 14.84 7.48
CA GLN A 59 12.11 16.08 8.12
C GLN A 59 11.96 16.01 9.65
N GLU A 60 10.83 15.52 10.16
CA GLU A 60 10.56 15.39 11.59
C GLU A 60 11.43 14.33 12.27
N SER A 61 11.78 13.27 11.56
CA SER A 61 12.58 12.16 12.08
C SER A 61 14.07 12.28 11.80
N LYS A 62 14.55 13.40 11.27
CA LYS A 62 15.91 13.58 10.83
C LYS A 62 16.96 13.17 11.88
N ASP A 63 16.73 13.47 13.14
CA ASP A 63 17.63 13.20 14.25
C ASP A 63 17.51 11.76 14.77
N GLU A 64 16.42 11.07 14.46
CA GLU A 64 16.18 9.67 14.80
C GLU A 64 16.74 8.71 13.72
N LEU A 65 16.82 9.16 12.46
CA LEU A 65 17.27 8.37 11.33
C LEU A 65 18.80 8.21 11.36
N LYS A 66 19.28 6.97 11.22
CA LYS A 66 20.70 6.62 11.26
C LYS A 66 21.41 6.80 9.92
N VAL A 67 20.78 6.34 8.83
CA VAL A 67 21.37 6.31 7.48
C VAL A 67 20.60 7.22 6.53
N PHE A 68 19.27 7.19 6.60
CA PHE A 68 18.41 7.90 5.65
C PHE A 68 18.37 9.41 5.85
N SER A 69 18.81 9.92 6.99
CA SER A 69 18.95 11.38 7.23
C SER A 69 19.84 12.09 6.20
N LEU A 70 20.90 11.43 5.73
CA LEU A 70 21.79 11.96 4.69
C LEU A 70 21.17 11.81 3.29
N SER A 71 20.49 10.70 3.04
CA SER A 71 19.89 10.37 1.75
C SER A 71 18.60 11.16 1.48
N ALA A 72 17.90 11.61 2.52
CA ALA A 72 16.65 12.36 2.43
C ALA A 72 16.76 13.64 1.57
N LYS A 73 17.96 14.19 1.42
CA LYS A 73 18.23 15.38 0.59
C LYS A 73 18.41 15.06 -0.89
N GLN A 74 18.53 13.78 -1.27
CA GLN A 74 18.76 13.39 -2.66
C GLN A 74 17.46 13.41 -3.44
N SER A 75 17.53 13.90 -4.68
CA SER A 75 16.41 13.85 -5.62
C SER A 75 15.96 12.39 -5.84
N GLY A 76 14.66 12.14 -5.79
CA GLY A 76 14.08 10.81 -5.98
C GLY A 76 14.08 9.91 -4.73
N PHE A 77 14.67 10.33 -3.61
CA PHE A 77 14.67 9.52 -2.39
C PHE A 77 13.26 9.31 -1.83
N VAL A 78 12.44 10.36 -1.83
CA VAL A 78 11.02 10.30 -1.42
C VAL A 78 10.25 9.30 -2.30
N ASP A 79 10.47 9.31 -3.61
CA ASP A 79 9.83 8.37 -4.54
C ASP A 79 10.24 6.92 -4.28
N ASN A 80 11.50 6.68 -3.92
CA ASN A 80 11.99 5.35 -3.54
C ASN A 80 11.31 4.85 -2.25
N ILE A 81 11.15 5.73 -1.25
CA ILE A 81 10.44 5.39 0.00
C ILE A 81 8.96 5.09 -0.29
N ILE A 82 8.30 5.88 -1.14
CA ILE A 82 6.90 5.61 -1.55
C ILE A 82 6.79 4.27 -2.25
N SER A 83 7.71 3.94 -3.16
CA SER A 83 7.74 2.66 -3.86
C SER A 83 7.89 1.49 -2.89
N MET A 84 8.80 1.60 -1.93
CA MET A 84 9.00 0.62 -0.86
C MET A 84 7.74 0.44 -0.01
N ILE A 85 7.09 1.52 0.43
CA ILE A 85 5.85 1.47 1.20
C ILE A 85 4.73 0.77 0.39
N ASN A 86 4.61 1.09 -0.91
CA ASN A 86 3.62 0.44 -1.77
C ASN A 86 3.90 -1.07 -1.92
N GLU A 87 5.16 -1.49 -1.98
CA GLU A 87 5.53 -2.90 -2.00
C GLU A 87 5.16 -3.59 -0.68
N PHE A 88 5.48 -3.00 0.47
CA PHE A 88 5.12 -3.54 1.78
C PHE A 88 3.61 -3.76 1.90
N LYS A 89 2.82 -2.76 1.50
CA LYS A 89 1.36 -2.87 1.50
C LYS A 89 0.85 -3.92 0.51
N THR A 90 1.46 -4.02 -0.67
CA THR A 90 1.08 -5.02 -1.69
C THR A 90 1.31 -6.45 -1.22
N TYR A 91 2.38 -6.68 -0.43
CA TYR A 91 2.74 -7.99 0.11
C TYR A 91 2.29 -8.19 1.57
N ASN A 92 1.49 -7.26 2.10
CA ASN A 92 0.99 -7.28 3.48
C ASN A 92 2.11 -7.41 4.53
N VAL A 93 3.24 -6.73 4.29
CA VAL A 93 4.36 -6.67 5.23
C VAL A 93 4.02 -5.72 6.36
N THR A 94 4.07 -6.22 7.59
CA THR A 94 3.80 -5.42 8.79
C THR A 94 5.08 -4.77 9.35
N VAL A 95 4.91 -3.82 10.26
CA VAL A 95 6.04 -3.22 10.99
C VAL A 95 6.74 -4.29 11.86
N GLU A 96 5.98 -5.22 12.39
CA GLU A 96 6.44 -6.36 13.17
C GLU A 96 7.35 -7.26 12.34
N ASP A 97 6.96 -7.62 11.11
CA ASP A 97 7.78 -8.42 10.19
C ASP A 97 9.13 -7.76 9.90
N ILE A 98 9.14 -6.43 9.70
CA ILE A 98 10.38 -5.67 9.48
C ILE A 98 11.26 -5.68 10.75
N ASN A 99 10.65 -5.56 11.92
CA ASN A 99 11.38 -5.61 13.19
C ASN A 99 11.94 -6.99 13.49
N GLU A 100 11.25 -8.07 13.12
CA GLU A 100 11.76 -9.44 13.27
C GLU A 100 13.01 -9.70 12.43
N MET A 101 13.15 -9.04 11.28
CA MET A 101 14.38 -9.13 10.46
C MET A 101 15.63 -8.64 11.21
N LYS A 102 15.49 -7.73 12.18
CA LYS A 102 16.64 -7.29 13.03
C LYS A 102 17.24 -8.42 13.83
N ASN A 103 16.43 -9.40 14.25
CA ASN A 103 16.90 -10.50 15.10
C ASN A 103 17.83 -11.47 14.36
N VAL A 104 17.85 -11.42 13.03
CA VAL A 104 18.64 -12.35 12.16
C VAL A 104 19.88 -11.65 11.60
N ILE A 105 20.02 -10.35 11.79
CA ILE A 105 21.09 -9.53 11.18
C ILE A 105 22.01 -9.01 12.28
N ASP A 106 23.30 -8.88 11.96
CA ASP A 106 24.29 -8.29 12.85
C ASP A 106 23.86 -6.85 13.22
N GLU A 107 23.68 -6.61 14.53
CA GLU A 107 23.20 -5.33 15.09
C GLU A 107 24.06 -4.13 14.69
N ASN A 108 25.34 -4.34 14.42
CA ASN A 108 26.28 -3.27 14.04
C ASN A 108 26.44 -3.11 12.52
N SER A 109 25.58 -3.75 11.73
CA SER A 109 25.66 -3.66 10.27
C SER A 109 24.92 -2.45 9.73
N LEU A 110 25.39 -1.90 8.60
CA LEU A 110 24.67 -0.88 7.85
C LEU A 110 23.26 -1.33 7.46
N LEU A 111 23.05 -2.65 7.29
CA LEU A 111 21.76 -3.23 6.98
C LEU A 111 20.81 -3.13 8.17
N SER A 112 21.27 -3.37 9.38
CA SER A 112 20.49 -3.20 10.62
C SER A 112 20.00 -1.75 10.76
N ASP A 113 20.87 -0.77 10.51
CA ASP A 113 20.51 0.64 10.55
C ASP A 113 19.49 1.04 9.46
N LYS A 114 19.61 0.48 8.26
CA LYS A 114 18.61 0.68 7.19
C LYS A 114 17.25 0.08 7.55
N ILE A 115 17.23 -1.11 8.15
CA ILE A 115 15.98 -1.75 8.59
C ILE A 115 15.34 -0.93 9.71
N PHE A 116 16.12 -0.39 10.62
CA PHE A 116 15.62 0.50 11.66
C PHE A 116 14.94 1.73 11.06
N ASP A 117 15.61 2.44 10.15
CA ASP A 117 15.08 3.62 9.50
C ASP A 117 13.81 3.30 8.69
N THR A 118 13.81 2.17 7.99
CA THR A 118 12.66 1.68 7.22
C THR A 118 11.45 1.42 8.12
N SER A 119 11.65 0.69 9.22
CA SER A 119 10.60 0.39 10.21
C SER A 119 10.01 1.67 10.79
N LEU A 120 10.86 2.62 11.19
CA LEU A 120 10.46 3.90 11.76
C LEU A 120 9.61 4.72 10.79
N ILE A 121 10.05 4.84 9.52
CA ILE A 121 9.32 5.58 8.49
C ILE A 121 7.97 4.91 8.21
N TYR A 122 7.93 3.57 8.09
CA TYR A 122 6.71 2.84 7.79
C TYR A 122 5.69 2.93 8.92
N GLU A 123 6.12 2.84 10.18
CA GLU A 123 5.28 3.03 11.37
C GLU A 123 4.68 4.45 11.41
N LYS A 124 5.53 5.48 11.24
CA LYS A 124 5.07 6.88 11.21
C LYS A 124 4.13 7.16 10.03
N TYR A 125 4.38 6.53 8.88
CA TYR A 125 3.49 6.65 7.72
C TYR A 125 2.11 6.05 8.00
N ASN A 126 2.04 4.84 8.54
CA ASN A 126 0.77 4.20 8.89
C ASN A 126 0.02 5.01 9.95
N SER A 127 0.73 5.57 10.94
CA SER A 127 0.15 6.44 11.97
C SER A 127 -0.38 7.76 11.39
N ALA A 128 0.30 8.33 10.40
CA ALA A 128 -0.09 9.57 9.75
C ALA A 128 -1.33 9.43 8.83
N LEU A 129 -1.58 8.22 8.30
CA LEU A 129 -2.78 7.97 7.48
C LEU A 129 -4.08 8.15 8.27
N GLY A 130 -4.06 7.86 9.58
CA GLY A 130 -5.26 7.96 10.42
C GLY A 130 -6.40 7.03 9.96
N LYS A 131 -7.54 7.11 10.68
CA LYS A 131 -8.70 6.25 10.38
C LYS A 131 -9.52 6.71 9.17
N ASP A 132 -9.34 7.97 8.74
CA ASP A 132 -10.16 8.60 7.70
C ASP A 132 -9.47 8.69 6.34
N THR A 133 -8.21 8.26 6.23
CA THR A 133 -7.44 8.34 4.98
C THR A 133 -7.17 6.93 4.46
N PHE A 134 -7.61 6.66 3.24
CA PHE A 134 -7.46 5.38 2.57
C PHE A 134 -6.26 5.42 1.62
N ASP A 135 -5.30 4.52 1.82
CA ASP A 135 -4.27 4.25 0.84
C ASP A 135 -4.80 3.21 -0.16
N PRO A 136 -4.86 3.52 -1.48
CA PRO A 136 -5.31 2.55 -2.48
C PRO A 136 -4.51 1.24 -2.49
N ALA A 137 -3.32 1.20 -1.88
CA ALA A 137 -2.54 -0.03 -1.73
C ALA A 137 -3.16 -1.00 -0.71
N ASP A 138 -3.94 -0.50 0.27
CA ASP A 138 -4.60 -1.30 1.31
C ASP A 138 -5.96 -1.89 0.84
N THR A 139 -6.30 -1.78 -0.45
CA THR A 139 -7.61 -2.19 -0.99
C THR A 139 -7.98 -3.63 -0.68
N LEU A 140 -7.01 -4.55 -0.71
CA LEU A 140 -7.24 -5.98 -0.46
C LEU A 140 -7.49 -6.26 1.03
N ASP A 141 -6.76 -5.61 1.93
CA ASP A 141 -6.92 -5.79 3.37
C ASP A 141 -8.26 -5.25 3.84
N PHE A 142 -8.66 -4.09 3.32
CA PHE A 142 -9.96 -3.51 3.61
C PHE A 142 -11.13 -4.37 3.10
N LEU A 143 -10.96 -5.09 1.98
CA LEU A 143 -11.94 -6.06 1.51
C LEU A 143 -12.03 -7.25 2.46
N ASN A 144 -10.90 -7.76 2.96
CA ASN A 144 -10.87 -8.89 3.89
C ASN A 144 -11.52 -8.57 5.24
N GLU A 145 -11.43 -7.34 5.72
CA GLU A 145 -12.09 -6.92 6.98
C GLU A 145 -13.62 -6.83 6.86
N LYS A 146 -14.15 -6.68 5.64
CA LYS A 146 -15.60 -6.52 5.40
C LYS A 146 -16.31 -7.82 5.06
N PHE A 147 -15.56 -8.89 4.82
CA PHE A 147 -16.07 -10.24 4.56
C PHE A 147 -15.73 -11.21 5.69
#